data_45f48d70785783d0eb697172f423b909
#
_entry.id   45f48d70785783d0eb697172f423b909
#
_cell.length_a   1.000
_cell.length_b   1.000
_cell.length_c   1.000
_cell.angle_alpha   90.00
_cell.angle_beta   90.00
_cell.angle_gamma   90.00
#
_symmetry.space_group_name_H-M   'P 1'
#
loop_
_entity.id
_entity.type
_entity.pdbx_description
1 polymer ?
#
loop_
_entity_poly.entity_id
_entity_poly.type
_entity_poly.pdbx_seq_one_letter_code
_entity_poly.pdbx_strand_id
1 'polypeptide(L)'
;MIKYDEFLEEYYWYWLNNIRNIGRRKISKLLKRFDSPKEIYNAGSEYLKCCGLSCKDAENIISSVKDEQIYRDYNALVKSSIKFTHPGKADYPAQLMEIYDYPYGLYYNGKLPDSDKPSVAIVGSRQASQYGMMVAARLAYEMSSYGIQIISGMAVGIDTAAHKGTLDNSGYTCAVLGSGVDICYPACNIGLFTDIKKTGGVMSEYPAGVKPVCGQFPERNRLISGLSDAVVVVEARAKSCLLYTSPSPRDYAAS
;
A
#
# COMPACT_ATOMS: atom_id res chain seq x y z
N MET A 1 13.20 0.78 32.11
CA MET A 1 13.73 -0.36 31.37
C MET A 1 12.53 -1.12 30.82
N ILE A 2 12.28 -1.00 29.51
CA ILE A 2 11.13 -1.64 28.83
C ILE A 2 11.44 -3.13 28.80
N LYS A 3 10.55 -3.96 29.36
CA LYS A 3 10.66 -5.42 29.22
C LYS A 3 10.30 -5.76 27.77
N TYR A 4 11.29 -6.05 26.95
CA TYR A 4 11.17 -6.40 25.52
C TYR A 4 10.66 -7.85 25.28
N ASP A 5 10.21 -8.56 26.31
CA ASP A 5 10.03 -10.02 26.23
C ASP A 5 8.67 -10.50 25.67
N GLU A 6 7.73 -9.60 25.35
CA GLU A 6 6.40 -9.99 24.82
C GLU A 6 5.89 -9.03 23.74
N PHE A 7 6.71 -8.73 22.72
CA PHE A 7 6.13 -8.08 21.54
C PHE A 7 5.24 -9.04 20.76
N LEU A 8 4.06 -8.56 20.36
CA LEU A 8 3.22 -9.24 19.41
C LEU A 8 3.98 -9.40 18.07
N GLU A 9 3.73 -10.45 17.33
CA GLU A 9 4.34 -10.70 16.02
C GLU A 9 4.23 -9.47 15.09
N GLU A 10 3.10 -8.77 15.15
CA GLU A 10 2.86 -7.53 14.42
C GLU A 10 3.91 -6.44 14.68
N TYR A 11 4.41 -6.30 15.92
CA TYR A 11 5.46 -5.33 16.21
C TYR A 11 6.75 -5.63 15.43
N TYR A 12 7.16 -6.88 15.31
CA TYR A 12 8.37 -7.25 14.58
C TYR A 12 8.24 -6.95 13.08
N TRP A 13 7.08 -7.18 12.48
CA TRP A 13 6.79 -6.78 11.11
C TRP A 13 6.79 -5.26 10.94
N TYR A 14 6.15 -4.56 11.88
CA TYR A 14 6.15 -3.10 11.89
C TYR A 14 7.58 -2.54 12.02
N TRP A 15 8.37 -3.05 12.98
CA TRP A 15 9.76 -2.67 13.17
C TRP A 15 10.57 -2.89 11.88
N LEU A 16 10.53 -4.08 11.29
CA LEU A 16 11.28 -4.42 10.08
C LEU A 16 10.94 -3.48 8.92
N ASN A 17 9.66 -3.14 8.76
CA ASN A 17 9.18 -2.25 7.70
C ASN A 17 9.58 -0.77 7.90
N ASN A 18 9.93 -0.38 9.12
CA ASN A 18 10.26 1.01 9.48
C ASN A 18 11.74 1.25 9.77
N ILE A 19 12.61 0.27 9.53
CA ILE A 19 14.06 0.46 9.67
C ILE A 19 14.57 1.42 8.60
N ARG A 20 15.24 2.49 9.00
CA ARG A 20 15.81 3.46 8.06
C ARG A 20 16.77 2.82 7.08
N ASN A 21 16.64 3.14 5.80
CA ASN A 21 17.48 2.65 4.69
C ASN A 21 17.42 1.13 4.45
N ILE A 22 16.50 0.42 5.09
CA ILE A 22 16.18 -0.98 4.81
C ILE A 22 14.85 -1.03 4.06
N GLY A 23 14.93 -1.01 2.74
CA GLY A 23 13.74 -1.10 1.89
C GLY A 23 13.40 -2.54 1.50
N ARG A 24 12.29 -2.72 0.80
CA ARG A 24 11.69 -4.01 0.39
C ARG A 24 12.69 -5.03 -0.13
N ARG A 25 13.60 -4.64 -1.05
CA ARG A 25 14.61 -5.56 -1.62
C ARG A 25 15.54 -6.14 -0.56
N LYS A 26 15.87 -5.38 0.48
CA LYS A 26 16.70 -5.85 1.58
C LYS A 26 15.89 -6.73 2.54
N ILE A 27 14.65 -6.35 2.82
CA ILE A 27 13.71 -7.16 3.60
C ILE A 27 13.49 -8.52 2.92
N SER A 28 13.28 -8.55 1.59
CA SER A 28 13.18 -9.78 0.82
C SER A 28 14.42 -10.69 0.97
N LYS A 29 15.63 -10.12 0.96
CA LYS A 29 16.86 -10.91 1.17
C LYS A 29 16.93 -11.51 2.57
N LEU A 30 16.50 -10.77 3.58
CA LEU A 30 16.45 -11.23 4.96
C LEU A 30 15.45 -12.38 5.12
N LEU A 31 14.22 -12.19 4.67
CA LEU A 31 13.14 -13.18 4.78
C LEU A 31 13.36 -14.45 3.93
N LYS A 32 14.35 -14.47 3.02
CA LYS A 32 14.83 -15.70 2.37
C LYS A 32 15.76 -16.54 3.25
N ARG A 33 16.25 -15.99 4.35
CA ARG A 33 17.23 -16.63 5.24
C ARG A 33 16.72 -16.79 6.67
N PHE A 34 15.73 -16.01 7.06
CA PHE A 34 15.09 -16.04 8.36
C PHE A 34 13.63 -16.41 8.20
N ASP A 35 13.10 -17.23 9.07
CA ASP A 35 11.71 -17.67 9.02
C ASP A 35 10.73 -16.61 9.52
N SER A 36 11.23 -15.61 10.27
CA SER A 36 10.39 -14.55 10.83
C SER A 36 11.14 -13.23 11.06
N PRO A 37 10.43 -12.08 11.08
CA PRO A 37 11.00 -10.82 11.51
C PRO A 37 11.56 -10.83 12.95
N LYS A 38 11.02 -11.67 13.83
CA LYS A 38 11.51 -11.85 15.20
C LYS A 38 12.91 -12.44 15.22
N GLU A 39 13.24 -13.35 14.33
CA GLU A 39 14.57 -13.90 14.20
C GLU A 39 15.57 -12.84 13.71
N ILE A 40 15.13 -12.00 12.75
CA ILE A 40 15.95 -10.87 12.27
C ILE A 40 16.23 -9.89 13.41
N TYR A 41 15.22 -9.61 14.25
CA TYR A 41 15.33 -8.72 15.40
C TYR A 41 16.38 -9.19 16.41
N ASN A 42 16.51 -10.51 16.60
CA ASN A 42 17.45 -11.14 17.52
C ASN A 42 18.79 -11.54 16.88
N ALA A 43 18.96 -11.30 15.56
CA ALA A 43 20.14 -11.72 14.84
C ALA A 43 21.39 -10.90 15.17
N GLY A 44 22.53 -11.56 15.26
CA GLY A 44 23.84 -10.91 15.40
C GLY A 44 24.36 -10.33 14.08
N SER A 45 25.31 -9.37 14.18
CA SER A 45 25.90 -8.65 13.04
C SER A 45 26.45 -9.58 11.96
N GLU A 46 27.19 -10.60 12.35
CA GLU A 46 27.85 -11.51 11.41
C GLU A 46 26.82 -12.27 10.57
N TYR A 47 25.72 -12.70 11.19
CA TYR A 47 24.68 -13.45 10.48
C TYR A 47 23.93 -12.56 9.49
N LEU A 48 23.65 -11.30 9.85
CA LEU A 48 23.05 -10.32 8.94
C LEU A 48 23.91 -10.03 7.72
N LYS A 49 25.24 -9.96 7.87
CA LYS A 49 26.18 -9.79 6.75
C LYS A 49 26.14 -10.97 5.78
N CYS A 50 25.99 -12.20 6.29
CA CYS A 50 25.87 -13.41 5.47
C CYS A 50 24.61 -13.39 4.57
N CYS A 51 23.63 -12.54 4.85
CA CYS A 51 22.42 -12.37 4.02
C CYS A 51 22.64 -11.48 2.78
N GLY A 52 23.86 -11.08 2.48
CA GLY A 52 24.20 -10.22 1.34
C GLY A 52 23.81 -8.74 1.57
N LEU A 53 23.80 -8.32 2.84
CA LEU A 53 23.68 -6.94 3.26
C LEU A 53 25.06 -6.29 3.41
N SER A 54 25.12 -4.97 3.23
CA SER A 54 26.34 -4.22 3.56
C SER A 54 26.55 -4.14 5.09
N CYS A 55 27.82 -3.89 5.53
CA CYS A 55 28.09 -3.66 6.95
C CYS A 55 27.20 -2.55 7.52
N LYS A 56 26.99 -1.46 6.77
CA LYS A 56 26.13 -0.35 7.15
C LYS A 56 24.66 -0.78 7.32
N ASP A 57 24.16 -1.68 6.48
CA ASP A 57 22.78 -2.18 6.60
C ASP A 57 22.63 -3.05 7.86
N ALA A 58 23.60 -3.93 8.14
CA ALA A 58 23.60 -4.73 9.36
C ALA A 58 23.66 -3.84 10.62
N GLU A 59 24.49 -2.80 10.62
CA GLU A 59 24.56 -1.81 11.70
C GLU A 59 23.23 -1.05 11.88
N ASN A 60 22.56 -0.65 10.78
CA ASN A 60 21.25 -0.01 10.83
C ASN A 60 20.20 -0.93 11.47
N ILE A 61 20.20 -2.22 11.12
CA ILE A 61 19.26 -3.19 11.70
C ILE A 61 19.54 -3.35 13.21
N ILE A 62 20.78 -3.56 13.62
CA ILE A 62 21.13 -3.74 15.04
C ILE A 62 20.82 -2.49 15.87
N SER A 63 21.16 -1.31 15.35
CA SER A 63 20.87 -0.07 16.07
C SER A 63 19.37 0.18 16.19
N SER A 64 18.56 -0.23 15.20
CA SER A 64 17.13 -0.07 15.21
C SER A 64 16.40 -0.91 16.28
N VAL A 65 17.00 -2.00 16.74
CA VAL A 65 16.49 -2.83 17.85
C VAL A 65 16.33 -2.00 19.15
N LYS A 66 17.22 -1.02 19.33
CA LYS A 66 17.20 -0.10 20.49
C LYS A 66 16.56 1.26 20.19
N ASP A 67 15.97 1.41 19.00
CA ASP A 67 15.36 2.67 18.59
C ASP A 67 13.99 2.85 19.26
N GLU A 68 13.97 3.60 20.35
CA GLU A 68 12.73 3.92 21.08
C GLU A 68 11.72 4.67 20.20
N GLN A 69 12.14 5.34 19.12
CA GLN A 69 11.22 6.06 18.24
C GLN A 69 10.31 5.09 17.49
N ILE A 70 10.85 4.00 16.93
CA ILE A 70 10.03 2.97 16.25
C ILE A 70 8.99 2.39 17.22
N TYR A 71 9.36 2.16 18.48
CA TYR A 71 8.44 1.67 19.49
C TYR A 71 7.36 2.69 19.86
N ARG A 72 7.74 3.96 20.01
CA ARG A 72 6.77 5.05 20.26
C ARG A 72 5.78 5.21 19.11
N ASP A 73 6.27 5.15 17.86
CA ASP A 73 5.45 5.26 16.67
C ASP A 73 4.47 4.08 16.54
N TYR A 74 4.91 2.86 16.88
CA TYR A 74 4.02 1.70 16.95
C TYR A 74 2.92 1.87 17.99
N ASN A 75 3.27 2.32 19.20
CA ASN A 75 2.28 2.57 20.24
C ASN A 75 1.30 3.70 19.88
N ALA A 76 1.75 4.71 19.16
CA ALA A 76 0.88 5.76 18.62
C ALA A 76 -0.06 5.20 17.54
N LEU A 77 0.44 4.33 16.66
CA LEU A 77 -0.35 3.65 15.66
C LEU A 77 -1.48 2.82 16.29
N VAL A 78 -1.15 1.97 17.27
CA VAL A 78 -2.12 1.11 18.00
C VAL A 78 -3.24 1.92 18.66
N LYS A 79 -2.95 3.14 19.10
CA LYS A 79 -3.93 4.06 19.70
C LYS A 79 -4.71 4.88 18.67
N SER A 80 -4.34 4.83 17.43
CA SER A 80 -4.96 5.60 16.34
C SER A 80 -6.07 4.81 15.64
N SER A 81 -6.78 5.45 14.69
CA SER A 81 -7.71 4.78 13.78
C SER A 81 -7.01 4.11 12.59
N ILE A 82 -5.69 4.29 12.46
CA ILE A 82 -4.89 3.66 11.42
C ILE A 82 -4.51 2.26 11.89
N LYS A 83 -4.69 1.29 11.01
CA LYS A 83 -4.33 -0.10 11.25
C LYS A 83 -3.10 -0.48 10.43
N PHE A 84 -2.42 -1.53 10.86
CA PHE A 84 -1.28 -2.10 10.17
C PHE A 84 -1.53 -3.56 9.86
N THR A 85 -1.18 -3.99 8.65
CA THR A 85 -1.21 -5.40 8.25
C THR A 85 0.06 -5.80 7.52
N HIS A 86 0.34 -7.10 7.45
CA HIS A 86 1.54 -7.70 6.86
C HIS A 86 1.22 -9.10 6.30
N PRO A 87 2.07 -9.70 5.46
CA PRO A 87 1.80 -10.97 4.79
C PRO A 87 1.42 -12.16 5.69
N GLY A 88 1.73 -12.10 6.99
CA GLY A 88 1.35 -13.13 7.96
C GLY A 88 -0.05 -12.97 8.58
N LYS A 89 -0.79 -11.90 8.25
CA LYS A 89 -2.13 -11.64 8.81
C LYS A 89 -3.24 -12.01 7.84
N ALA A 90 -4.36 -12.48 8.39
CA ALA A 90 -5.54 -12.86 7.61
C ALA A 90 -6.21 -11.70 6.86
N ASP A 91 -6.03 -10.46 7.31
CA ASP A 91 -6.57 -9.26 6.65
C ASP A 91 -5.64 -8.68 5.57
N TYR A 92 -4.44 -9.27 5.38
CA TYR A 92 -3.55 -8.83 4.30
C TYR A 92 -4.11 -9.27 2.94
N PRO A 93 -4.24 -8.36 1.95
CA PRO A 93 -4.76 -8.70 0.63
C PRO A 93 -3.87 -9.74 -0.08
N ALA A 94 -4.38 -10.97 -0.22
CA ALA A 94 -3.60 -12.10 -0.74
C ALA A 94 -3.07 -11.84 -2.16
N GLN A 95 -3.82 -11.13 -3.00
CA GLN A 95 -3.43 -10.77 -4.36
C GLN A 95 -2.10 -10.01 -4.41
N LEU A 96 -1.80 -9.21 -3.37
CA LEU A 96 -0.53 -8.48 -3.33
C LEU A 96 0.69 -9.39 -3.18
N MET A 97 0.53 -10.61 -2.67
CA MET A 97 1.65 -11.57 -2.56
C MET A 97 2.08 -12.13 -3.93
N GLU A 98 1.24 -11.98 -4.95
CA GLU A 98 1.52 -12.45 -6.30
C GLU A 98 2.40 -11.47 -7.11
N ILE A 99 2.50 -10.20 -6.69
CA ILE A 99 3.37 -9.26 -7.38
C ILE A 99 4.82 -9.41 -6.93
N TYR A 100 5.75 -9.29 -7.90
CA TYR A 100 7.20 -9.48 -7.66
C TYR A 100 7.76 -8.69 -6.48
N ASP A 101 7.27 -7.47 -6.26
CA ASP A 101 7.77 -6.54 -5.25
C ASP A 101 6.65 -6.17 -4.27
N TYR A 102 6.03 -7.19 -3.64
CA TYR A 102 4.93 -7.00 -2.72
C TYR A 102 5.35 -6.25 -1.43
N PRO A 103 4.43 -5.50 -0.80
CA PRO A 103 4.71 -4.76 0.43
C PRO A 103 4.78 -5.69 1.64
N TYR A 104 5.78 -5.51 2.49
CA TYR A 104 5.90 -6.24 3.76
C TYR A 104 5.13 -5.60 4.92
N GLY A 105 4.59 -4.42 4.71
CA GLY A 105 3.72 -3.72 5.64
C GLY A 105 2.81 -2.76 4.91
N LEU A 106 1.56 -2.71 5.33
CA LEU A 106 0.54 -1.80 4.83
C LEU A 106 -0.17 -1.11 5.97
N TYR A 107 -0.33 0.19 5.81
CA TYR A 107 -1.13 1.03 6.71
C TYR A 107 -2.48 1.28 6.06
N TYR A 108 -3.57 1.22 6.82
CA TYR A 108 -4.90 1.46 6.27
C TYR A 108 -5.86 2.09 7.27
N ASN A 109 -6.88 2.74 6.73
CA ASN A 109 -8.01 3.26 7.48
C ASN A 109 -9.30 2.91 6.72
N GLY A 110 -10.31 2.42 7.44
CA GLY A 110 -11.50 1.81 6.86
C GLY A 110 -11.34 0.30 6.71
N LYS A 111 -11.71 -0.26 5.55
CA LYS A 111 -11.66 -1.69 5.23
C LYS A 111 -10.72 -1.93 4.06
N LEU A 112 -9.89 -2.96 4.14
CA LEU A 112 -9.10 -3.42 2.99
C LEU A 112 -10.00 -4.12 1.95
N PRO A 113 -9.57 -4.22 0.68
CA PRO A 113 -10.28 -5.00 -0.33
C PRO A 113 -10.44 -6.46 0.12
N ASP A 114 -11.61 -7.01 -0.16
CA ASP A 114 -11.95 -8.40 0.10
C ASP A 114 -11.38 -9.27 -1.04
N SER A 115 -10.47 -10.18 -0.72
CA SER A 115 -9.79 -11.01 -1.71
C SER A 115 -10.71 -12.01 -2.42
N ASP A 116 -11.89 -12.28 -1.86
CA ASP A 116 -12.89 -13.19 -2.44
C ASP A 116 -13.84 -12.50 -3.42
N LYS A 117 -13.71 -11.18 -3.58
CA LYS A 117 -14.56 -10.39 -4.48
C LYS A 117 -13.79 -9.87 -5.67
N PRO A 118 -14.42 -9.82 -6.85
CA PRO A 118 -13.78 -9.25 -8.02
C PRO A 118 -13.44 -7.78 -7.82
N SER A 119 -12.31 -7.36 -8.36
CA SER A 119 -11.78 -6.03 -8.22
C SER A 119 -11.26 -5.46 -9.55
N VAL A 120 -11.52 -4.19 -9.79
CA VAL A 120 -11.09 -3.49 -11.01
C VAL A 120 -10.40 -2.18 -10.63
N ALA A 121 -9.19 -1.99 -11.15
CA ALA A 121 -8.54 -0.69 -11.11
C ALA A 121 -9.11 0.22 -12.20
N ILE A 122 -9.54 1.42 -11.84
CA ILE A 122 -9.92 2.47 -12.80
C ILE A 122 -8.95 3.62 -12.60
N VAL A 123 -8.09 3.87 -13.59
CA VAL A 123 -7.01 4.86 -13.53
C VAL A 123 -6.95 5.69 -14.81
N GLY A 124 -6.27 6.84 -14.75
CA GLY A 124 -6.10 7.64 -15.95
C GLY A 124 -5.47 9.00 -15.73
N SER A 125 -5.70 9.89 -16.69
CA SER A 125 -5.13 11.23 -16.73
C SER A 125 -5.57 12.11 -15.56
N ARG A 126 -4.61 12.85 -14.98
CA ARG A 126 -4.90 13.93 -14.02
C ARG A 126 -5.57 15.15 -14.67
N GLN A 127 -5.33 15.33 -15.99
CA GLN A 127 -5.94 16.36 -16.83
C GLN A 127 -6.90 15.68 -17.80
N ALA A 128 -7.87 14.93 -17.26
CA ALA A 128 -8.87 14.22 -18.04
C ALA A 128 -9.89 15.18 -18.66
N SER A 129 -10.41 14.80 -19.83
CA SER A 129 -11.54 15.47 -20.45
C SER A 129 -12.82 15.28 -19.60
N GLN A 130 -13.82 16.13 -19.79
CA GLN A 130 -15.14 15.93 -19.16
C GLN A 130 -15.74 14.58 -19.56
N TYR A 131 -15.56 14.19 -20.81
CA TYR A 131 -16.02 12.89 -21.30
C TYR A 131 -15.32 11.74 -20.59
N GLY A 132 -13.98 11.78 -20.45
CA GLY A 132 -13.22 10.77 -19.73
C GLY A 132 -13.65 10.65 -18.27
N MET A 133 -13.87 11.77 -17.58
CA MET A 133 -14.37 11.75 -16.19
C MET A 133 -15.78 11.16 -16.09
N MET A 134 -16.68 11.49 -17.02
CA MET A 134 -18.01 10.90 -17.07
C MET A 134 -17.98 9.39 -17.32
N VAL A 135 -17.15 8.93 -18.25
CA VAL A 135 -16.95 7.49 -18.53
C VAL A 135 -16.41 6.76 -17.30
N ALA A 136 -15.39 7.31 -16.64
CA ALA A 136 -14.83 6.71 -15.43
C ALA A 136 -15.86 6.58 -14.29
N ALA A 137 -16.62 7.64 -14.04
CA ALA A 137 -17.66 7.64 -13.01
C ALA A 137 -18.76 6.63 -13.33
N ARG A 138 -19.23 6.58 -14.59
CA ARG A 138 -20.27 5.65 -15.02
C ARG A 138 -19.81 4.20 -14.93
N LEU A 139 -18.61 3.88 -15.43
CA LEU A 139 -18.05 2.54 -15.32
C LEU A 139 -17.93 2.09 -13.86
N ALA A 140 -17.42 2.96 -12.99
CA ALA A 140 -17.29 2.67 -11.57
C ALA A 140 -18.65 2.44 -10.91
N TYR A 141 -19.64 3.26 -11.23
CA TYR A 141 -21.02 3.11 -10.75
C TYR A 141 -21.62 1.76 -11.19
N GLU A 142 -21.58 1.46 -12.50
CA GLU A 142 -22.14 0.23 -13.05
C GLU A 142 -21.43 -1.02 -12.53
N MET A 143 -20.08 -1.04 -12.51
CA MET A 143 -19.31 -2.18 -11.99
C MET A 143 -19.59 -2.41 -10.50
N SER A 144 -19.66 -1.35 -9.70
CA SER A 144 -19.95 -1.49 -8.26
C SER A 144 -21.36 -2.00 -7.98
N SER A 145 -22.33 -1.80 -8.88
CA SER A 145 -23.68 -2.37 -8.75
C SER A 145 -23.70 -3.90 -8.85
N TYR A 146 -22.69 -4.48 -9.49
CA TYR A 146 -22.47 -5.93 -9.54
C TYR A 146 -21.57 -6.45 -8.41
N GLY A 147 -21.26 -5.63 -7.41
CA GLY A 147 -20.41 -6.01 -6.29
C GLY A 147 -18.91 -6.00 -6.60
N ILE A 148 -18.49 -5.47 -7.76
CA ILE A 148 -17.08 -5.33 -8.13
C ILE A 148 -16.48 -4.19 -7.31
N GLN A 149 -15.34 -4.47 -6.68
CA GLN A 149 -14.58 -3.50 -5.91
C GLN A 149 -13.78 -2.58 -6.83
N ILE A 150 -13.82 -1.27 -6.58
CA ILE A 150 -13.09 -0.30 -7.41
C ILE A 150 -11.84 0.17 -6.68
N ILE A 151 -10.68 -0.06 -7.29
CA ILE A 151 -9.38 0.34 -6.77
C ILE A 151 -8.85 1.52 -7.59
N SER A 152 -8.37 2.57 -6.94
CA SER A 152 -7.76 3.70 -7.64
C SER A 152 -6.78 4.47 -6.75
N GLY A 153 -6.19 5.54 -7.28
CA GLY A 153 -5.05 6.22 -6.66
C GLY A 153 -5.34 7.59 -6.03
N MET A 154 -6.58 8.02 -5.91
CA MET A 154 -6.96 9.31 -5.32
C MET A 154 -6.46 10.54 -6.10
N ALA A 155 -5.82 10.41 -7.27
CA ALA A 155 -5.38 11.56 -8.05
C ALA A 155 -6.57 12.37 -8.57
N VAL A 156 -6.34 13.66 -8.94
CA VAL A 156 -7.35 14.42 -9.67
C VAL A 156 -7.68 13.77 -11.02
N GLY A 157 -8.84 14.04 -11.59
CA GLY A 157 -9.27 13.51 -12.87
C GLY A 157 -9.91 12.14 -12.76
N ILE A 158 -9.41 11.16 -13.51
CA ILE A 158 -10.04 9.83 -13.63
C ILE A 158 -10.18 9.12 -12.29
N ASP A 159 -9.13 9.10 -11.46
CA ASP A 159 -9.17 8.42 -10.15
C ASP A 159 -10.27 9.01 -9.25
N THR A 160 -10.36 10.35 -9.19
CA THR A 160 -11.41 11.05 -8.45
C THR A 160 -12.81 10.70 -8.97
N ALA A 161 -12.99 10.66 -10.30
CA ALA A 161 -14.26 10.32 -10.93
C ALA A 161 -14.68 8.88 -10.63
N ALA A 162 -13.74 7.93 -10.69
CA ALA A 162 -13.97 6.53 -10.37
C ALA A 162 -14.44 6.34 -8.91
N HIS A 163 -13.72 6.94 -7.95
CA HIS A 163 -14.11 6.87 -6.54
C HIS A 163 -15.51 7.46 -6.30
N LYS A 164 -15.81 8.64 -6.88
CA LYS A 164 -17.14 9.26 -6.76
C LYS A 164 -18.24 8.38 -7.33
N GLY A 165 -18.07 7.89 -8.57
CA GLY A 165 -19.06 7.02 -9.19
C GLY A 165 -19.35 5.76 -8.37
N THR A 166 -18.34 5.19 -7.72
CA THR A 166 -18.53 4.04 -6.82
C THR A 166 -19.32 4.42 -5.58
N LEU A 167 -19.00 5.56 -4.95
CA LEU A 167 -19.69 6.02 -3.74
C LEU A 167 -21.15 6.42 -4.03
N ASP A 168 -21.40 7.00 -5.20
CA ASP A 168 -22.77 7.37 -5.65
C ASP A 168 -23.68 6.12 -5.74
N ASN A 169 -23.10 4.95 -5.96
CA ASN A 169 -23.84 3.67 -5.91
C ASN A 169 -23.70 2.93 -4.56
N SER A 170 -23.18 3.56 -3.52
CA SER A 170 -22.88 2.90 -2.23
C SER A 170 -21.98 1.66 -2.36
N GLY A 171 -21.19 1.56 -3.42
CA GLY A 171 -20.25 0.48 -3.68
C GLY A 171 -18.96 0.60 -2.86
N TYR A 172 -18.16 -0.45 -2.86
CA TYR A 172 -16.86 -0.46 -2.21
C TYR A 172 -15.78 0.13 -3.12
N THR A 173 -14.99 1.07 -2.59
CA THR A 173 -13.79 1.57 -3.26
C THR A 173 -12.61 1.69 -2.30
N CYS A 174 -11.42 1.38 -2.80
CA CYS A 174 -10.16 1.52 -2.06
C CYS A 174 -9.23 2.52 -2.74
N ALA A 175 -8.83 3.52 -1.97
CA ALA A 175 -7.82 4.48 -2.41
C ALA A 175 -6.43 4.05 -1.93
N VAL A 176 -5.55 3.73 -2.88
CA VAL A 176 -4.15 3.45 -2.60
C VAL A 176 -3.37 4.77 -2.68
N LEU A 177 -2.58 5.11 -1.66
CA LEU A 177 -1.91 6.41 -1.57
C LEU A 177 -0.40 6.29 -1.80
N GLY A 178 0.19 7.36 -2.33
CA GLY A 178 1.64 7.57 -2.39
C GLY A 178 2.16 8.48 -1.26
N SER A 179 1.45 8.51 -0.12
CA SER A 179 1.77 9.26 1.10
C SER A 179 1.26 8.47 2.30
N GLY A 180 1.51 8.92 3.52
CA GLY A 180 0.87 8.33 4.70
C GLY A 180 -0.66 8.35 4.59
N VAL A 181 -1.34 7.36 5.19
CA VAL A 181 -2.81 7.22 5.12
C VAL A 181 -3.59 8.31 5.85
N ASP A 182 -2.92 9.14 6.61
CA ASP A 182 -3.44 10.33 7.29
C ASP A 182 -3.37 11.60 6.43
N ILE A 183 -2.64 11.55 5.30
CA ILE A 183 -2.40 12.69 4.42
C ILE A 183 -3.22 12.56 3.15
N CYS A 184 -4.25 13.42 3.01
CA CYS A 184 -5.01 13.54 1.76
C CYS A 184 -4.20 14.32 0.71
N TYR A 185 -3.84 13.65 -0.37
CA TYR A 185 -3.23 14.30 -1.53
C TYR A 185 -3.89 13.82 -2.84
N PRO A 186 -4.38 14.76 -3.66
CA PRO A 186 -4.37 16.21 -3.48
C PRO A 186 -5.39 16.69 -2.42
N ALA A 187 -5.12 17.83 -1.80
CA ALA A 187 -5.94 18.37 -0.72
C ALA A 187 -7.40 18.70 -1.13
N CYS A 188 -7.63 18.99 -2.41
CA CYS A 188 -9.00 19.22 -2.93
C CYS A 188 -9.91 17.99 -2.83
N ASN A 189 -9.37 16.80 -2.64
CA ASN A 189 -10.12 15.55 -2.49
C ASN A 189 -10.45 15.21 -1.02
N ILE A 190 -10.30 16.14 -0.07
CA ILE A 190 -10.47 15.85 1.37
C ILE A 190 -11.86 15.30 1.73
N GLY A 191 -12.91 15.80 1.10
CA GLY A 191 -14.28 15.27 1.27
C GLY A 191 -14.38 13.82 0.82
N LEU A 192 -13.93 13.55 -0.41
CA LEU A 192 -13.89 12.20 -0.99
C LEU A 192 -13.06 11.24 -0.15
N PHE A 193 -11.88 11.67 0.29
CA PHE A 193 -11.00 10.91 1.19
C PHE A 193 -11.70 10.51 2.50
N THR A 194 -12.48 11.43 3.07
CA THR A 194 -13.23 11.20 4.30
C THR A 194 -14.37 10.19 4.07
N ASP A 195 -15.06 10.28 2.95
CA ASP A 195 -16.17 9.38 2.63
C ASP A 195 -15.69 7.96 2.30
N ILE A 196 -14.58 7.83 1.56
CA ILE A 196 -13.96 6.53 1.29
C ILE A 196 -13.58 5.82 2.60
N LYS A 197 -13.03 6.51 3.59
CA LYS A 197 -12.70 5.89 4.90
C LYS A 197 -13.91 5.35 5.65
N LYS A 198 -15.11 5.86 5.41
CA LYS A 198 -16.35 5.40 6.09
C LYS A 198 -16.91 4.13 5.45
N THR A 199 -16.91 4.07 4.13
CA THR A 199 -17.61 3.02 3.36
C THR A 199 -16.68 2.01 2.69
N GLY A 200 -15.47 2.42 2.38
CA GLY A 200 -14.42 1.64 1.74
C GLY A 200 -13.14 1.64 2.56
N GLY A 201 -12.00 1.86 1.90
CA GLY A 201 -10.69 1.91 2.55
C GLY A 201 -9.70 2.85 1.88
N VAL A 202 -8.80 3.34 2.70
CA VAL A 202 -7.62 4.09 2.26
C VAL A 202 -6.40 3.33 2.74
N MET A 203 -5.43 3.06 1.88
CA MET A 203 -4.24 2.29 2.22
C MET A 203 -2.95 2.86 1.64
N SER A 204 -1.83 2.53 2.26
CA SER A 204 -0.49 2.93 1.83
C SER A 204 0.60 2.01 2.36
N GLU A 205 1.73 1.92 1.66
CA GLU A 205 2.98 1.36 2.21
C GLU A 205 3.70 2.34 3.15
N TYR A 206 3.35 3.61 3.11
CA TYR A 206 4.04 4.65 3.86
C TYR A 206 3.37 4.86 5.21
N PRO A 207 4.16 4.95 6.31
CA PRO A 207 3.61 5.23 7.63
C PRO A 207 2.95 6.61 7.71
N ALA A 208 2.15 6.82 8.74
CA ALA A 208 1.51 8.11 9.01
C ALA A 208 2.54 9.25 9.06
N GLY A 209 2.16 10.43 8.59
CA GLY A 209 3.00 11.61 8.54
C GLY A 209 3.94 11.69 7.33
N VAL A 210 4.09 10.63 6.52
CA VAL A 210 4.94 10.68 5.32
C VAL A 210 4.29 11.53 4.24
N LYS A 211 4.94 12.65 3.90
CA LYS A 211 4.48 13.59 2.89
C LYS A 211 4.58 13.00 1.47
N PRO A 212 3.69 13.40 0.55
CA PRO A 212 3.73 12.95 -0.83
C PRO A 212 4.98 13.46 -1.56
N VAL A 213 5.71 12.57 -2.23
CA VAL A 213 6.88 12.86 -3.06
C VAL A 213 6.68 12.26 -4.46
N CYS A 214 7.12 12.94 -5.51
CA CYS A 214 6.87 12.55 -6.91
C CYS A 214 7.24 11.09 -7.22
N GLY A 215 8.33 10.57 -6.68
CA GLY A 215 8.77 9.18 -6.90
C GLY A 215 7.86 8.11 -6.30
N GLN A 216 7.09 8.45 -5.26
CA GLN A 216 6.19 7.51 -4.58
C GLN A 216 4.96 7.12 -5.39
N PHE A 217 4.50 7.98 -6.31
CA PHE A 217 3.29 7.72 -7.09
C PHE A 217 3.46 6.58 -8.11
N PRO A 218 4.55 6.55 -8.92
CA PRO A 218 4.83 5.39 -9.79
C PRO A 218 5.04 4.09 -8.99
N GLU A 219 5.76 4.14 -7.88
CA GLU A 219 5.97 2.97 -7.02
C GLU A 219 4.66 2.42 -6.45
N ARG A 220 3.73 3.29 -6.05
CA ARG A 220 2.42 2.92 -5.55
C ARG A 220 1.55 2.24 -6.61
N ASN A 221 1.67 2.60 -7.89
CA ASN A 221 0.79 2.09 -8.96
C ASN A 221 0.80 0.56 -9.05
N ARG A 222 1.92 -0.11 -8.73
CA ARG A 222 2.00 -1.57 -8.66
C ARG A 222 1.02 -2.18 -7.64
N LEU A 223 0.69 -1.44 -6.58
CA LEU A 223 -0.29 -1.90 -5.58
C LEU A 223 -1.71 -1.77 -6.13
N ILE A 224 -1.99 -0.74 -6.93
CA ILE A 224 -3.30 -0.58 -7.57
C ILE A 224 -3.54 -1.74 -8.52
N SER A 225 -2.57 -2.05 -9.39
CA SER A 225 -2.69 -3.19 -10.32
C SER A 225 -2.66 -4.53 -9.58
N GLY A 226 -1.81 -4.68 -8.55
CA GLY A 226 -1.70 -5.92 -7.78
C GLY A 226 -2.93 -6.26 -6.93
N LEU A 227 -3.76 -5.27 -6.60
CA LEU A 227 -5.04 -5.46 -5.89
C LEU A 227 -6.21 -5.75 -6.84
N SER A 228 -5.98 -5.78 -8.15
CA SER A 228 -7.07 -5.75 -9.12
C SER A 228 -6.96 -6.90 -10.12
N ASP A 229 -8.08 -7.56 -10.41
CA ASP A 229 -8.16 -8.60 -11.44
C ASP A 229 -8.05 -8.04 -12.86
N ALA A 230 -8.43 -6.76 -13.02
CA ALA A 230 -8.31 -6.04 -14.29
C ALA A 230 -7.99 -4.56 -14.06
N VAL A 231 -7.33 -3.95 -15.04
CA VAL A 231 -7.01 -2.52 -15.04
C VAL A 231 -7.66 -1.84 -16.23
N VAL A 232 -8.49 -0.84 -15.97
CA VAL A 232 -9.12 0.02 -16.98
C VAL A 232 -8.41 1.38 -17.00
N VAL A 233 -7.73 1.68 -18.09
CA VAL A 233 -7.14 3.00 -18.34
C VAL A 233 -8.11 3.80 -19.21
N VAL A 234 -8.86 4.73 -18.60
CA VAL A 234 -9.92 5.48 -19.29
C VAL A 234 -9.35 6.53 -20.23
N GLU A 235 -8.33 7.24 -19.80
CA GLU A 235 -7.67 8.28 -20.60
C GLU A 235 -6.21 8.40 -20.16
N ALA A 236 -5.28 8.28 -21.09
CA ALA A 236 -3.85 8.44 -20.81
C ALA A 236 -3.13 9.15 -21.97
N ARG A 237 -2.15 9.99 -21.65
CA ARG A 237 -1.23 10.53 -22.65
C ARG A 237 -0.25 9.45 -23.09
N ALA A 238 0.22 9.48 -24.35
CA ALA A 238 1.15 8.50 -24.91
C ALA A 238 2.44 8.29 -24.10
N LYS A 239 2.87 9.29 -23.33
CA LYS A 239 4.05 9.22 -22.43
C LYS A 239 3.66 9.09 -20.94
N SER A 240 2.46 8.61 -20.63
CA SER A 240 2.02 8.42 -19.26
C SER A 240 2.74 7.24 -18.61
N CYS A 241 3.23 7.43 -17.37
CA CYS A 241 3.78 6.33 -16.57
C CYS A 241 2.76 5.21 -16.30
N LEU A 242 1.45 5.51 -16.34
CA LEU A 242 0.39 4.52 -16.17
C LEU A 242 0.50 3.35 -17.15
N LEU A 243 0.96 3.60 -18.39
CA LEU A 243 1.11 2.57 -19.41
C LEU A 243 2.26 1.60 -19.15
N TYR A 244 3.20 1.98 -18.27
CA TYR A 244 4.40 1.18 -17.94
C TYR A 244 4.41 0.65 -16.52
N THR A 245 3.63 1.25 -15.61
CA THR A 245 3.64 0.91 -14.17
C THR A 245 2.35 0.22 -13.71
N SER A 246 1.45 -0.09 -14.64
CA SER A 246 0.22 -0.84 -14.38
C SER A 246 0.17 -2.11 -15.25
N PRO A 247 1.21 -2.98 -15.24
CA PRO A 247 1.11 -4.27 -15.89
C PRO A 247 0.05 -5.10 -15.14
N SER A 248 -0.65 -5.97 -15.89
CA SER A 248 -1.55 -6.95 -15.28
C SER A 248 -0.76 -7.85 -14.32
N PRO A 249 -1.33 -8.29 -13.18
CA PRO A 249 -0.70 -9.28 -12.31
C PRO A 249 -0.26 -10.54 -13.08
N ARG A 250 -0.95 -10.88 -14.16
CA ARG A 250 -0.61 -12.01 -15.06
C ARG A 250 0.66 -11.79 -15.88
N ASP A 251 1.07 -10.54 -16.11
CA ASP A 251 2.30 -10.22 -16.85
C ASP A 251 3.56 -10.51 -16.04
N TYR A 252 3.43 -10.62 -14.71
CA TYR A 252 4.53 -11.01 -13.81
C TYR A 252 4.71 -12.52 -13.66
N ALA A 253 3.67 -13.31 -13.93
CA ALA A 253 3.72 -14.77 -13.84
C ALA A 253 4.37 -15.45 -15.06
N ALA A 254 4.69 -14.69 -16.10
CA ALA A 254 5.22 -15.21 -17.38
C ALA A 254 6.71 -14.89 -17.61
N SER A 255 7.43 -14.34 -16.62
CA SER A 255 8.86 -14.01 -16.74
C SER A 255 9.75 -14.82 -15.79
#